data_96fea59cfd19f4635616cc921e49b7fa
#
_entry.id   96fea59cfd19f4635616cc921e49b7fa
#
_cell.length_a   1.000
_cell.length_b   1.000
_cell.length_c   1.000
_cell.angle_alpha   90.00
_cell.angle_beta   90.00
_cell.angle_gamma   90.00
#
_symmetry.space_group_name_H-M   'P 1'
#
loop_
_entity.id
_entity.type
_entity.pdbx_description
1 polymer ?
#
loop_
_entity_poly.entity_id
_entity_poly.type
_entity_poly.pdbx_seq_one_letter_code
_entity_poly.pdbx_strand_id
1 'polypeptide(L)'
;KILNFGEGLEDSGLDLDSERSWNKEFGVRGKSSLIDYELAGFHIDIENLVAAGRGTAFKNLGKVTTQGLELRTSFLLSNVFSLLPDIDISYAFLSTEVKDATVISNVSGTYGSEVSINGKELPYSPDHTVTVGLEYNINSKVNLRGDLRYVSQVYTDFENIEETDNIGVSGPIPSYSILNISGSYQLGTQLKLFFSGKNIADEKYIGSRLHSNP
;
A
#
# COMPACT_ATOMS: atom_id res chain seq x y z
N LYS A 1 -2.37 7.94 23.21
CA LYS A 1 -1.49 7.80 24.40
C LYS A 1 -0.17 7.25 23.93
N ILE A 2 0.83 8.12 23.77
CA ILE A 2 2.18 7.73 23.36
C ILE A 2 2.78 6.94 24.53
N LEU A 3 3.27 5.74 24.26
CA LEU A 3 3.95 4.94 25.26
C LEU A 3 5.29 5.61 25.61
N ASN A 4 5.41 6.13 26.82
CA ASN A 4 6.68 6.59 27.38
C ASN A 4 7.58 5.38 27.62
N PHE A 5 8.66 5.27 26.88
CA PHE A 5 9.71 4.29 27.09
C PHE A 5 10.85 4.90 27.95
N GLY A 6 10.70 4.82 29.26
CA GLY A 6 11.79 5.03 30.24
C GLY A 6 11.92 6.44 30.82
N GLU A 7 12.32 6.46 32.07
CA GLU A 7 12.68 7.64 32.85
C GLU A 7 13.94 8.31 32.28
N GLY A 8 13.79 9.16 31.31
CA GLY A 8 14.91 9.86 30.64
C GLY A 8 14.49 10.60 29.41
N LEU A 9 13.23 10.44 29.00
CA LEU A 9 12.62 11.15 27.87
C LEU A 9 11.68 12.29 28.31
N GLU A 10 11.68 12.63 29.59
CA GLU A 10 10.81 13.71 30.11
C GLU A 10 11.15 15.10 29.56
N ASP A 11 12.28 15.24 28.89
CA ASP A 11 12.71 16.52 28.30
C ASP A 11 13.04 16.40 26.81
N SER A 12 12.40 15.46 26.10
CA SER A 12 12.63 15.27 24.65
C SER A 12 12.06 16.41 23.78
N GLY A 13 11.41 17.39 24.36
CA GLY A 13 10.91 18.58 23.65
C GLY A 13 9.90 18.27 22.54
N LEU A 14 9.28 17.08 22.57
CA LEU A 14 8.21 16.72 21.63
C LEU A 14 6.91 17.41 22.02
N ASP A 15 6.79 18.68 21.69
CA ASP A 15 5.53 19.41 21.76
C ASP A 15 4.69 19.00 20.55
N LEU A 16 3.93 17.92 20.70
CA LEU A 16 3.07 17.38 19.65
C LEU A 16 1.60 17.60 19.99
N ASP A 17 0.91 18.26 19.11
CA ASP A 17 -0.54 18.33 19.14
C ASP A 17 -1.18 16.97 18.83
N SER A 18 -2.36 16.75 19.40
CA SER A 18 -3.12 15.53 19.12
C SER A 18 -3.58 15.48 17.67
N GLU A 19 -3.32 14.37 17.00
CA GLU A 19 -3.86 14.07 15.68
C GLU A 19 -5.38 13.91 15.75
N ARG A 20 -6.08 14.49 14.79
CA ARG A 20 -7.54 14.39 14.63
C ARG A 20 -7.87 14.04 13.21
N SER A 21 -8.85 13.16 13.01
CA SER A 21 -9.31 12.80 11.68
C SER A 21 -10.82 12.78 11.56
N TRP A 22 -11.30 13.20 10.39
CA TRP A 22 -12.68 13.05 9.95
C TRP A 22 -12.72 12.10 8.76
N ASN A 23 -13.38 10.97 8.96
CA ASN A 23 -13.56 9.96 7.91
C ASN A 23 -15.01 9.94 7.44
N LYS A 24 -15.20 9.99 6.11
CA LYS A 24 -16.47 9.81 5.42
C LYS A 24 -16.30 8.66 4.44
N GLU A 25 -17.15 7.66 4.55
CA GLU A 25 -17.12 6.48 3.70
C GLU A 25 -18.52 6.16 3.22
N PHE A 26 -18.62 5.77 1.96
CA PHE A 26 -19.84 5.23 1.36
C PHE A 26 -19.47 4.00 0.53
N GLY A 27 -20.23 2.93 0.70
CA GLY A 27 -19.99 1.69 -0.03
C GLY A 27 -21.25 0.96 -0.40
N VAL A 28 -21.13 0.08 -1.38
CA VAL A 28 -22.14 -0.86 -1.81
C VAL A 28 -21.54 -2.24 -1.98
N ARG A 29 -22.25 -3.26 -1.54
CA ARG A 29 -21.85 -4.66 -1.71
C ARG A 29 -23.04 -5.50 -2.14
N GLY A 30 -22.77 -6.52 -2.90
CA GLY A 30 -23.79 -7.45 -3.36
C GLY A 30 -23.21 -8.80 -3.70
N LYS A 31 -24.06 -9.81 -3.64
CA LYS A 31 -23.68 -11.19 -3.90
C LYS A 31 -24.77 -11.92 -4.68
N SER A 32 -24.36 -12.67 -5.67
CA SER A 32 -25.19 -13.62 -6.41
C SER A 32 -24.46 -14.95 -6.61
N SER A 33 -25.04 -15.85 -7.38
CA SER A 33 -24.37 -17.11 -7.73
C SER A 33 -23.16 -16.92 -8.65
N LEU A 34 -23.06 -15.77 -9.36
CA LEU A 34 -22.05 -15.52 -10.37
C LEU A 34 -21.04 -14.45 -9.98
N ILE A 35 -21.46 -13.51 -9.14
CA ILE A 35 -20.63 -12.36 -8.78
C ILE A 35 -20.81 -12.03 -7.31
N ASP A 36 -19.69 -11.78 -6.65
CA ASP A 36 -19.62 -11.13 -5.34
C ASP A 36 -18.84 -9.84 -5.52
N TYR A 37 -19.36 -8.71 -5.04
CA TYR A 37 -18.69 -7.42 -5.20
C TYR A 37 -18.86 -6.51 -3.99
N GLU A 38 -17.85 -5.70 -3.78
CA GLU A 38 -17.83 -4.64 -2.81
C GLU A 38 -17.12 -3.43 -3.45
N LEU A 39 -17.75 -2.27 -3.37
CA LEU A 39 -17.22 -0.99 -3.84
C LEU A 39 -17.40 0.03 -2.72
N ALA A 40 -16.31 0.67 -2.33
CA ALA A 40 -16.31 1.73 -1.32
C ALA A 40 -15.54 2.95 -1.83
N GLY A 41 -16.04 4.13 -1.51
CA GLY A 41 -15.32 5.39 -1.68
C GLY A 41 -15.19 6.07 -0.33
N PHE A 42 -14.04 6.69 -0.07
CA PHE A 42 -13.76 7.34 1.19
C PHE A 42 -13.06 8.69 1.01
N HIS A 43 -13.22 9.53 2.03
CA HIS A 43 -12.52 10.80 2.15
C HIS A 43 -12.17 11.02 3.62
N ILE A 44 -10.89 11.27 3.90
CA ILE A 44 -10.33 11.44 5.24
C ILE A 44 -9.59 12.77 5.28
N ASP A 45 -10.01 13.66 6.16
CA ASP A 45 -9.28 14.86 6.53
C ASP A 45 -8.55 14.61 7.84
N ILE A 46 -7.24 14.81 7.86
CA ILE A 46 -6.38 14.63 9.03
C ILE A 46 -5.77 15.97 9.40
N GLU A 47 -5.90 16.37 10.65
CA GLU A 47 -5.26 17.55 11.24
C GLU A 47 -4.15 17.11 12.19
N ASN A 48 -3.03 17.82 12.17
CA ASN A 48 -1.87 17.57 13.02
C ASN A 48 -1.28 16.16 12.83
N LEU A 49 -1.28 15.62 11.60
CA LEU A 49 -0.66 14.32 11.31
C LEU A 49 0.76 14.27 11.88
N VAL A 50 1.01 13.29 12.75
CA VAL A 50 2.34 13.11 13.35
C VAL A 50 3.20 12.29 12.40
N ALA A 51 4.24 12.91 11.89
CA ALA A 51 5.15 12.26 10.95
C ALA A 51 6.61 12.51 11.35
N ALA A 52 7.46 11.55 11.03
CA ALA A 52 8.90 11.67 11.09
C ALA A 52 9.49 11.60 9.68
N GLY A 53 10.24 12.62 9.30
CA GLY A 53 11.06 12.56 8.09
C GLY A 53 12.38 11.83 8.32
N ARG A 54 13.12 11.54 7.25
CA ARG A 54 14.48 11.01 7.38
C ARG A 54 15.36 11.98 8.15
N GLY A 55 15.95 11.51 9.27
CA GLY A 55 16.86 12.31 10.10
C GLY A 55 16.20 13.46 10.86
N THR A 56 14.88 13.53 10.89
CA THR A 56 14.14 14.57 11.63
C THR A 56 13.40 13.98 12.83
N ALA A 57 13.25 14.79 13.87
CA ALA A 57 12.38 14.48 14.99
C ALA A 57 10.90 14.37 14.53
N PHE A 58 10.09 13.67 15.29
CA PHE A 58 8.65 13.67 15.11
C PHE A 58 8.12 15.12 15.18
N LYS A 59 7.26 15.45 14.25
CA LYS A 59 6.55 16.73 14.27
C LYS A 59 5.13 16.58 13.73
N ASN A 60 4.25 17.50 14.08
CA ASN A 60 2.98 17.60 13.40
C ASN A 60 3.21 18.19 12.00
N LEU A 61 2.78 17.44 10.99
CA LEU A 61 2.42 18.01 9.70
C LEU A 61 1.06 18.68 9.87
N GLY A 62 0.81 19.77 9.18
CA GLY A 62 -0.45 20.48 9.29
C GLY A 62 -1.65 19.63 8.86
N LYS A 63 -2.27 19.98 7.76
CA LYS A 63 -3.46 19.28 7.26
C LYS A 63 -3.12 18.35 6.10
N VAL A 64 -3.63 17.12 6.15
CA VAL A 64 -3.51 16.13 5.08
C VAL A 64 -4.90 15.64 4.70
N THR A 65 -5.17 15.55 3.41
CA THR A 65 -6.38 14.94 2.86
C THR A 65 -6.03 13.65 2.16
N THR A 66 -6.77 12.61 2.45
CA THR A 66 -6.68 11.30 1.78
C THR A 66 -8.04 10.93 1.25
N GLN A 67 -8.12 10.52 -0.01
CA GLN A 67 -9.36 10.06 -0.62
C GLN A 67 -9.08 8.89 -1.54
N GLY A 68 -10.06 8.04 -1.73
CA GLY A 68 -9.87 6.87 -2.54
C GLY A 68 -11.13 6.11 -2.88
N LEU A 69 -10.90 5.07 -3.69
CA LEU A 69 -11.92 4.12 -4.12
C LEU A 69 -11.34 2.71 -3.98
N GLU A 70 -12.12 1.83 -3.40
CA GLU A 70 -11.77 0.42 -3.28
C GLU A 70 -12.82 -0.44 -3.96
N LEU A 71 -12.37 -1.34 -4.83
CA LEU A 71 -13.19 -2.36 -5.48
C LEU A 71 -12.64 -3.74 -5.14
N ARG A 72 -13.52 -4.62 -4.69
CA ARG A 72 -13.26 -6.05 -4.64
C ARG A 72 -14.39 -6.77 -5.36
N THR A 73 -14.05 -7.67 -6.27
CA THR A 73 -15.05 -8.47 -6.97
C THR A 73 -14.52 -9.86 -7.28
N SER A 74 -15.40 -10.85 -7.15
CA SER A 74 -15.13 -12.24 -7.54
C SER A 74 -16.17 -12.68 -8.55
N PHE A 75 -15.71 -13.17 -9.67
CA PHE A 75 -16.55 -13.80 -10.69
C PHE A 75 -16.47 -15.32 -10.51
N LEU A 76 -17.58 -15.93 -10.09
CA LEU A 76 -17.69 -17.34 -9.77
C LEU A 76 -18.10 -18.14 -11.04
N LEU A 77 -17.21 -18.14 -12.04
CA LEU A 77 -17.49 -18.72 -13.36
C LEU A 77 -17.59 -20.24 -13.30
N SER A 78 -16.92 -20.87 -12.32
CA SER A 78 -17.03 -22.30 -12.03
C SER A 78 -18.47 -22.75 -11.71
N ASN A 79 -19.31 -21.84 -11.23
CA ASN A 79 -20.73 -22.10 -10.98
C ASN A 79 -21.57 -22.23 -12.26
N VAL A 80 -21.08 -21.69 -13.38
CA VAL A 80 -21.73 -21.82 -14.70
C VAL A 80 -21.17 -23.00 -15.44
N PHE A 81 -19.87 -23.12 -15.44
CA PHE A 81 -19.14 -24.19 -16.13
C PHE A 81 -17.92 -24.60 -15.30
N SER A 82 -17.95 -25.80 -14.75
CA SER A 82 -16.95 -26.30 -13.79
C SER A 82 -15.50 -26.30 -14.28
N LEU A 83 -15.27 -26.14 -15.60
CA LEU A 83 -13.95 -26.04 -16.20
C LEU A 83 -13.47 -24.59 -16.34
N LEU A 84 -14.24 -23.58 -15.95
CA LEU A 84 -13.78 -22.19 -15.95
C LEU A 84 -13.13 -21.84 -14.59
N PRO A 85 -12.05 -21.04 -14.61
CA PRO A 85 -11.50 -20.52 -13.38
C PRO A 85 -12.41 -19.44 -12.80
N ASP A 86 -12.42 -19.32 -11.49
CA ASP A 86 -12.95 -18.14 -10.80
C ASP A 86 -11.93 -17.00 -10.89
N ILE A 87 -12.42 -15.77 -10.98
CA ILE A 87 -11.59 -14.58 -11.14
C ILE A 87 -11.84 -13.65 -9.97
N ASP A 88 -10.78 -13.33 -9.23
CA ASP A 88 -10.79 -12.32 -8.18
C ASP A 88 -10.09 -11.05 -8.64
N ILE A 89 -10.72 -9.91 -8.47
CA ILE A 89 -10.12 -8.61 -8.76
C ILE A 89 -10.21 -7.76 -7.50
N SER A 90 -9.07 -7.19 -7.10
CA SER A 90 -9.00 -6.15 -6.08
C SER A 90 -8.31 -4.94 -6.67
N TYR A 91 -8.93 -3.79 -6.57
CA TYR A 91 -8.40 -2.51 -7.02
C TYR A 91 -8.55 -1.48 -5.92
N ALA A 92 -7.48 -0.74 -5.65
CA ALA A 92 -7.50 0.43 -4.81
C ALA A 92 -6.92 1.63 -5.57
N PHE A 93 -7.66 2.71 -5.57
CA PHE A 93 -7.20 4.05 -5.93
C PHE A 93 -7.07 4.85 -4.65
N LEU A 94 -5.91 5.49 -4.47
CA LEU A 94 -5.60 6.33 -3.33
C LEU A 94 -5.00 7.65 -3.83
N SER A 95 -5.54 8.77 -3.38
CA SER A 95 -4.97 10.10 -3.60
C SER A 95 -4.73 10.75 -2.26
N THR A 96 -3.52 11.19 -2.01
CA THR A 96 -3.13 11.89 -0.79
C THR A 96 -2.61 13.26 -1.12
N GLU A 97 -2.89 14.26 -0.29
CA GLU A 97 -2.42 15.61 -0.51
C GLU A 97 -2.15 16.32 0.83
N VAL A 98 -0.95 16.83 0.98
CA VAL A 98 -0.59 17.72 2.09
C VAL A 98 -1.14 19.11 1.79
N LYS A 99 -1.93 19.69 2.70
CA LYS A 99 -2.59 20.99 2.50
C LYS A 99 -1.85 22.14 3.15
N ASP A 100 -1.23 21.92 4.29
CA ASP A 100 -0.54 22.97 5.04
C ASP A 100 0.58 22.35 5.88
N ALA A 101 1.78 22.29 5.32
CA ALA A 101 2.95 21.80 6.03
C ALA A 101 4.26 22.30 5.42
N THR A 102 5.29 22.33 6.26
CA THR A 102 6.68 22.55 5.86
C THR A 102 7.57 21.44 6.43
N VAL A 103 8.66 21.16 5.73
CA VAL A 103 9.70 20.21 6.17
C VAL A 103 11.07 20.85 6.03
N ILE A 104 12.04 20.33 6.78
CA ILE A 104 13.45 20.67 6.54
C ILE A 104 13.92 19.84 5.36
N SER A 105 14.34 20.52 4.31
CA SER A 105 14.77 19.89 3.07
C SER A 105 16.06 19.09 3.24
N ASN A 106 16.08 17.91 2.64
CA ASN A 106 17.28 17.07 2.48
C ASN A 106 17.80 17.08 1.03
N VAL A 107 17.23 17.91 0.17
CA VAL A 107 17.59 18.01 -1.25
C VAL A 107 18.82 18.90 -1.42
N SER A 108 19.73 18.48 -2.31
CA SER A 108 20.89 19.30 -2.68
C SER A 108 20.43 20.64 -3.25
N GLY A 109 20.96 21.73 -2.72
CA GLY A 109 20.58 23.10 -3.10
C GLY A 109 19.60 23.76 -2.14
N THR A 110 18.78 23.01 -1.42
CA THR A 110 17.86 23.49 -0.38
C THR A 110 18.12 22.83 0.98
N TYR A 111 19.19 22.07 1.09
CA TYR A 111 19.55 21.32 2.29
C TYR A 111 19.53 22.18 3.56
N GLY A 112 18.79 21.73 4.57
CA GLY A 112 18.67 22.42 5.84
C GLY A 112 17.71 23.62 5.83
N SER A 113 17.13 23.97 4.67
CA SER A 113 16.12 25.05 4.57
C SER A 113 14.73 24.48 4.83
N GLU A 114 13.86 25.31 5.39
CA GLU A 114 12.45 24.99 5.51
C GLU A 114 11.76 25.18 4.15
N VAL A 115 11.09 24.15 3.67
CA VAL A 115 10.38 24.15 2.38
C VAL A 115 8.92 23.76 2.58
N SER A 116 8.02 24.39 1.83
CA SER A 116 6.61 23.99 1.80
C SER A 116 6.43 22.72 1.00
N ILE A 117 5.62 21.83 1.54
CA ILE A 117 5.22 20.56 0.91
C ILE A 117 3.72 20.55 0.55
N ASN A 118 3.10 21.72 0.46
CA ASN A 118 1.70 21.83 0.07
C ASN A 118 1.49 21.32 -1.36
N GLY A 119 0.43 20.52 -1.56
CA GLY A 119 0.14 19.85 -2.82
C GLY A 119 0.98 18.59 -3.08
N LYS A 120 1.87 18.22 -2.16
CA LYS A 120 2.67 16.99 -2.26
C LYS A 120 1.88 15.79 -1.73
N GLU A 121 2.25 14.61 -2.22
CA GLU A 121 1.69 13.34 -1.80
C GLU A 121 2.39 12.80 -0.54
N LEU A 122 1.70 11.98 0.22
CA LEU A 122 2.32 11.24 1.32
C LEU A 122 3.29 10.18 0.77
N PRO A 123 4.46 10.03 1.41
CA PRO A 123 5.39 8.97 1.05
C PRO A 123 4.78 7.57 1.16
N TYR A 124 5.22 6.65 0.30
CA TYR A 124 4.79 5.25 0.28
C TYR A 124 3.28 5.03 0.07
N SER A 125 2.61 5.99 -0.55
CA SER A 125 1.18 5.96 -0.89
C SER A 125 0.99 5.73 -2.38
N PRO A 126 0.87 4.48 -2.87
CA PRO A 126 0.66 4.23 -4.30
C PRO A 126 -0.74 4.68 -4.72
N ASP A 127 -0.85 5.43 -5.81
CA ASP A 127 -2.14 5.85 -6.38
C ASP A 127 -2.98 4.66 -6.82
N HIS A 128 -2.33 3.63 -7.34
CA HIS A 128 -3.02 2.45 -7.87
C HIS A 128 -2.39 1.17 -7.36
N THR A 129 -3.23 0.31 -6.79
CA THR A 129 -2.89 -1.08 -6.50
C THR A 129 -3.94 -1.98 -7.11
N VAL A 130 -3.50 -2.93 -7.95
CA VAL A 130 -4.39 -3.90 -8.60
C VAL A 130 -3.90 -5.30 -8.27
N THR A 131 -4.82 -6.19 -7.94
CA THR A 131 -4.53 -7.63 -7.86
C THR A 131 -5.59 -8.37 -8.67
N VAL A 132 -5.14 -9.23 -9.56
CA VAL A 132 -6.01 -10.13 -10.33
C VAL A 132 -5.59 -11.56 -9.99
N GLY A 133 -6.53 -12.33 -9.44
CA GLY A 133 -6.36 -13.73 -9.11
C GLY A 133 -7.19 -14.62 -10.04
N LEU A 134 -6.64 -15.74 -10.44
CA LEU A 134 -7.34 -16.82 -11.14
C LEU A 134 -7.27 -18.07 -10.27
N GLU A 135 -8.40 -18.57 -9.86
CA GLU A 135 -8.48 -19.82 -9.11
C GLU A 135 -9.14 -20.92 -9.96
N TYR A 136 -8.44 -22.01 -10.12
CA TYR A 136 -8.88 -23.11 -10.96
C TYR A 136 -8.96 -24.43 -10.17
N ASN A 137 -10.17 -24.89 -9.95
CA ASN A 137 -10.47 -26.17 -9.35
C ASN A 137 -10.68 -27.20 -10.46
N ILE A 138 -9.58 -27.86 -10.92
CA ILE A 138 -9.63 -28.82 -12.03
C ILE A 138 -10.54 -30.00 -11.69
N ASN A 139 -10.47 -30.44 -10.45
CA ASN A 139 -11.32 -31.50 -9.90
C ASN A 139 -11.28 -31.43 -8.36
N SER A 140 -11.93 -32.39 -7.68
CA SER A 140 -11.91 -32.46 -6.21
C SER A 140 -10.53 -32.64 -5.58
N LYS A 141 -9.50 -32.93 -6.37
CA LYS A 141 -8.14 -33.20 -5.88
C LYS A 141 -7.13 -32.11 -6.20
N VAL A 142 -7.35 -31.32 -7.25
CA VAL A 142 -6.38 -30.34 -7.76
C VAL A 142 -6.98 -28.96 -7.71
N ASN A 143 -6.33 -28.08 -6.96
CA ASN A 143 -6.57 -26.64 -6.97
C ASN A 143 -5.30 -25.92 -7.41
N LEU A 144 -5.44 -24.96 -8.32
CA LEU A 144 -4.38 -24.09 -8.79
C LEU A 144 -4.82 -22.64 -8.63
N ARG A 145 -3.90 -21.76 -8.22
CA ARG A 145 -4.13 -20.33 -8.16
C ARG A 145 -2.93 -19.58 -8.73
N GLY A 146 -3.21 -18.61 -9.58
CA GLY A 146 -2.26 -17.60 -10.00
C GLY A 146 -2.75 -16.22 -9.61
N ASP A 147 -1.88 -15.33 -9.16
CA ASP A 147 -2.20 -13.93 -8.90
C ASP A 147 -1.15 -12.98 -9.43
N LEU A 148 -1.59 -11.95 -10.13
CA LEU A 148 -0.80 -10.85 -10.61
C LEU A 148 -1.13 -9.61 -9.77
N ARG A 149 -0.11 -9.03 -9.13
CA ARG A 149 -0.23 -7.77 -8.39
C ARG A 149 0.57 -6.68 -9.08
N TYR A 150 -0.08 -5.56 -9.34
CA TYR A 150 0.52 -4.32 -9.79
C TYR A 150 0.45 -3.26 -8.69
N VAL A 151 1.53 -2.50 -8.53
CA VAL A 151 1.62 -1.33 -7.66
C VAL A 151 2.19 -0.17 -8.47
N SER A 152 1.55 0.98 -8.45
CA SER A 152 2.05 2.19 -9.11
C SER A 152 3.31 2.72 -8.43
N GLN A 153 4.01 3.63 -9.09
CA GLN A 153 5.12 4.37 -8.51
C GLN A 153 4.70 5.05 -7.21
N VAL A 154 5.64 5.18 -6.27
CA VAL A 154 5.46 5.96 -5.03
C VAL A 154 6.65 6.87 -4.78
N TYR A 155 6.40 8.02 -4.18
CA TYR A 155 7.45 8.84 -3.58
C TYR A 155 7.89 8.25 -2.25
N THR A 156 9.14 8.49 -1.86
CA THR A 156 9.72 7.95 -0.62
C THR A 156 9.98 9.01 0.45
N ASP A 157 9.68 10.26 0.12
CA ASP A 157 9.87 11.43 0.96
C ASP A 157 8.73 12.45 0.77
N PHE A 158 8.62 13.40 1.69
CA PHE A 158 7.57 14.41 1.67
C PHE A 158 7.78 15.52 0.62
N GLU A 159 8.97 15.66 0.07
CA GLU A 159 9.26 16.64 -0.98
C GLU A 159 8.89 16.10 -2.37
N ASN A 160 8.52 14.81 -2.47
CA ASN A 160 8.23 14.09 -3.70
C ASN A 160 9.36 14.23 -4.72
N ILE A 161 10.57 13.90 -4.32
CA ILE A 161 11.77 13.97 -5.16
C ILE A 161 11.60 13.01 -6.35
N GLU A 162 11.71 13.52 -7.57
CA GLU A 162 11.52 12.76 -8.80
C GLU A 162 12.79 12.04 -9.27
N GLU A 163 13.96 12.58 -8.93
CA GLU A 163 15.24 12.03 -9.34
C GLU A 163 15.84 11.12 -8.27
N THR A 164 16.37 9.99 -8.71
CA THR A 164 17.10 9.08 -7.82
C THR A 164 18.53 9.57 -7.65
N ASP A 165 19.00 9.65 -6.42
CA ASP A 165 20.39 9.98 -6.13
C ASP A 165 21.35 8.84 -6.53
N ASN A 166 22.66 9.17 -6.62
CA ASN A 166 23.69 8.23 -7.06
C ASN A 166 23.91 7.02 -6.13
N ILE A 167 23.39 7.08 -4.90
CA ILE A 167 23.50 6.00 -3.91
C ILE A 167 22.17 5.26 -3.69
N GLY A 168 21.11 5.64 -4.41
CA GLY A 168 19.82 4.97 -4.38
C GLY A 168 18.99 5.17 -3.10
N VAL A 169 19.33 6.17 -2.27
CA VAL A 169 18.66 6.46 -0.99
C VAL A 169 17.44 7.33 -1.19
N SER A 170 17.48 8.27 -2.13
CA SER A 170 16.40 9.20 -2.44
C SER A 170 15.80 8.91 -3.81
N GLY A 171 14.60 9.44 -4.04
CA GLY A 171 13.85 9.32 -5.27
C GLY A 171 12.72 8.30 -5.20
N PRO A 172 11.87 8.26 -6.24
CA PRO A 172 10.68 7.41 -6.24
C PRO A 172 11.04 5.93 -6.34
N ILE A 173 10.14 5.08 -5.87
CA ILE A 173 10.12 3.65 -6.17
C ILE A 173 9.29 3.47 -7.44
N PRO A 174 9.84 2.96 -8.54
CA PRO A 174 9.10 2.72 -9.77
C PRO A 174 7.94 1.73 -9.57
N SER A 175 6.94 1.80 -10.44
CA SER A 175 5.87 0.79 -10.50
C SER A 175 6.43 -0.59 -10.80
N TYR A 176 5.77 -1.62 -10.28
CA TYR A 176 6.17 -3.01 -10.49
C TYR A 176 4.97 -3.95 -10.54
N SER A 177 5.19 -5.14 -11.10
CA SER A 177 4.20 -6.22 -11.15
C SER A 177 4.81 -7.52 -10.66
N ILE A 178 4.10 -8.23 -9.79
CA ILE A 178 4.54 -9.51 -9.23
C ILE A 178 3.56 -10.60 -9.62
N LEU A 179 4.07 -11.68 -10.22
CA LEU A 179 3.28 -12.87 -10.52
C LEU A 179 3.63 -13.98 -9.53
N ASN A 180 2.60 -14.49 -8.85
CA ASN A 180 2.71 -15.61 -7.93
C ASN A 180 1.84 -16.77 -8.43
N ILE A 181 2.25 -17.98 -8.08
CA ILE A 181 1.46 -19.18 -8.29
C ILE A 181 1.42 -20.02 -7.02
N SER A 182 0.34 -20.74 -6.84
CA SER A 182 0.22 -21.72 -5.76
C SER A 182 -0.73 -22.83 -6.18
N GLY A 183 -0.71 -23.91 -5.45
CA GLY A 183 -1.66 -24.98 -5.68
C GLY A 183 -1.58 -26.07 -4.65
N SER A 184 -2.51 -27.00 -4.77
CA SER A 184 -2.58 -28.16 -3.90
C SER A 184 -3.05 -29.40 -4.67
N TYR A 185 -2.57 -30.54 -4.21
CA TYR A 185 -2.97 -31.83 -4.72
C TYR A 185 -3.34 -32.78 -3.58
N GLN A 186 -4.56 -33.31 -3.62
CA GLN A 186 -5.06 -34.28 -2.64
C GLN A 186 -4.62 -35.70 -3.09
N LEU A 187 -3.63 -36.26 -2.42
CA LEU A 187 -3.15 -37.61 -2.64
C LEU A 187 -3.84 -38.56 -1.67
N GLY A 188 -4.93 -39.19 -2.14
CA GLY A 188 -5.75 -40.06 -1.31
C GLY A 188 -6.56 -39.27 -0.27
N THR A 189 -6.98 -39.95 0.81
CA THR A 189 -7.86 -39.36 1.85
C THR A 189 -7.08 -38.67 2.97
N GLN A 190 -5.81 -38.96 3.14
CA GLN A 190 -5.02 -38.57 4.30
C GLN A 190 -3.87 -37.60 4.00
N LEU A 191 -3.48 -37.43 2.74
CA LEU A 191 -2.33 -36.61 2.37
C LEU A 191 -2.74 -35.53 1.35
N LYS A 192 -2.41 -34.28 1.67
CA LYS A 192 -2.53 -33.14 0.76
C LYS A 192 -1.16 -32.49 0.59
N LEU A 193 -0.73 -32.33 -0.63
CA LEU A 193 0.50 -31.65 -1.00
C LEU A 193 0.18 -30.19 -1.37
N PHE A 194 1.08 -29.27 -0.99
CA PHE A 194 0.98 -27.87 -1.32
C PHE A 194 2.28 -27.40 -1.98
N PHE A 195 2.17 -26.49 -2.93
CA PHE A 195 3.28 -25.76 -3.48
C PHE A 195 2.96 -24.29 -3.63
N SER A 196 3.99 -23.44 -3.60
CA SER A 196 3.86 -22.02 -3.92
C SER A 196 5.16 -21.51 -4.52
N GLY A 197 5.04 -20.65 -5.53
CA GLY A 197 6.12 -19.86 -6.10
C GLY A 197 5.74 -18.38 -6.03
N LYS A 198 6.61 -17.57 -5.48
CA LYS A 198 6.43 -16.11 -5.42
C LYS A 198 7.36 -15.46 -6.42
N ASN A 199 6.87 -14.39 -7.06
CA ASN A 199 7.63 -13.64 -8.03
C ASN A 199 8.26 -14.55 -9.12
N ILE A 200 7.43 -15.40 -9.73
CA ILE A 200 7.91 -16.40 -10.71
C ILE A 200 8.40 -15.79 -12.01
N ALA A 201 8.09 -14.51 -12.27
CA ALA A 201 8.61 -13.75 -13.40
C ALA A 201 9.99 -13.13 -13.14
N ASP A 202 10.56 -13.32 -11.93
CA ASP A 202 11.84 -12.75 -11.47
C ASP A 202 11.89 -11.21 -11.65
N GLU A 203 10.78 -10.54 -11.38
CA GLU A 203 10.70 -9.09 -11.42
C GLU A 203 11.64 -8.47 -10.38
N LYS A 204 12.49 -7.56 -10.80
CA LYS A 204 13.41 -6.83 -9.92
C LYS A 204 12.79 -5.51 -9.52
N TYR A 205 12.41 -5.39 -8.28
CA TYR A 205 11.76 -4.19 -7.76
C TYR A 205 12.36 -3.74 -6.44
N ILE A 206 12.20 -2.47 -6.15
CA ILE A 206 12.60 -1.87 -4.88
C ILE A 206 11.38 -1.88 -3.96
N GLY A 207 11.46 -2.56 -2.81
CA GLY A 207 10.37 -2.59 -1.84
C GLY A 207 10.37 -1.39 -0.90
N SER A 208 11.52 -0.80 -0.64
CA SER A 208 11.67 0.37 0.25
C SER A 208 13.03 1.02 0.01
N ARG A 209 13.08 2.35 0.19
CA ARG A 209 14.31 3.14 0.27
C ARG A 209 14.59 3.64 1.69
N LEU A 210 14.05 2.98 2.69
CA LEU A 210 14.38 3.28 4.08
C LEU A 210 15.88 3.00 4.30
N HIS A 211 16.56 3.87 5.05
CA HIS A 211 17.86 3.56 5.58
C HIS A 211 17.70 2.29 6.43
N SER A 212 18.02 1.13 5.84
CA SER A 212 18.37 -0.01 6.66
C SER A 212 19.69 0.36 7.31
N ASN A 213 19.70 0.52 8.61
CA ASN A 213 20.95 0.32 9.32
C ASN A 213 21.44 -1.07 8.97
N PRO A 214 22.72 -1.24 8.56
CA PRO A 214 23.29 -2.54 8.28
C PRO A 214 23.24 -3.44 9.51
#